data_fc7b006cc7be2caa0cc7ee38df34289b
#
_entry.id   fc7b006cc7be2caa0cc7ee38df34289b
#
_cell.length_a   1.000
_cell.length_b   1.000
_cell.length_c   1.000
_cell.angle_alpha   90.00
_cell.angle_beta   90.00
_cell.angle_gamma   90.00
#
_symmetry.space_group_name_H-M   'P 1'
#
loop_
_entity.id
_entity.type
_entity.pdbx_description
1 polymer ?
#
loop_
_entity_poly.entity_id
_entity_poly.type
_entity_poly.pdbx_seq_one_letter_code
_entity_poly.pdbx_strand_id
1 'polypeptide(L)'
;MLRIWGRNTSINVQKVLWAIGELGIAHERIDVGGSFGKNNEPEYLARNPNGLVPTLEEEDGFILWESNTVVRYLAAKHGTGTLEPSDLRTRARASSWMDWQLSVCAPAIHGLFWGLIRTPPEKRDHAHIEEARKKTTAAMTILNAQLGKTAFVAGNAFSMGDIPVGLIAYRYRRLVPDWSGLDNLTRWYDGLEQRPAFKQHILPVPFV
;
A
#
# COMPACT_ATOMS: atom_id res chain seq x y z
N MET A 1 -15.75 -6.69 -16.97
CA MET A 1 -15.20 -5.52 -16.23
C MET A 1 -14.49 -6.03 -14.99
N LEU A 2 -13.30 -5.49 -14.71
CA LEU A 2 -12.49 -5.88 -13.54
C LEU A 2 -13.24 -5.57 -12.23
N ARG A 3 -13.29 -6.52 -11.28
CA ARG A 3 -13.90 -6.32 -9.96
C ARG A 3 -12.84 -6.37 -8.86
N ILE A 4 -12.97 -5.44 -7.90
CA ILE A 4 -12.11 -5.39 -6.71
C ILE A 4 -13.00 -5.52 -5.47
N TRP A 5 -12.88 -6.65 -4.81
CA TRP A 5 -13.60 -6.93 -3.57
C TRP A 5 -12.81 -6.40 -2.39
N GLY A 6 -13.38 -5.42 -1.69
CA GLY A 6 -12.77 -4.84 -0.50
C GLY A 6 -13.14 -3.38 -0.26
N ARG A 7 -13.23 -3.02 1.03
CA ARG A 7 -13.48 -1.64 1.45
C ARG A 7 -12.30 -0.72 1.13
N ASN A 8 -12.57 0.51 0.71
CA ASN A 8 -11.52 1.48 0.35
C ASN A 8 -10.65 1.94 1.54
N THR A 9 -11.12 1.81 2.78
CA THR A 9 -10.35 2.15 3.99
C THR A 9 -9.26 1.11 4.33
N SER A 10 -9.21 -0.03 3.63
CA SER A 10 -8.12 -0.99 3.78
C SER A 10 -6.88 -0.53 2.99
N ILE A 11 -5.74 -0.40 3.67
CA ILE A 11 -4.47 -0.05 3.01
C ILE A 11 -4.11 -1.04 1.88
N ASN A 12 -4.47 -2.32 2.05
CA ASN A 12 -4.20 -3.34 1.04
C ASN A 12 -5.10 -3.18 -0.19
N VAL A 13 -6.36 -2.75 0.00
CA VAL A 13 -7.25 -2.38 -1.11
C VAL A 13 -6.75 -1.11 -1.81
N GLN A 14 -6.30 -0.12 -1.03
CA GLN A 14 -5.73 1.12 -1.56
C GLN A 14 -4.53 0.89 -2.49
N LYS A 15 -3.66 -0.10 -2.22
CA LYS A 15 -2.56 -0.48 -3.13
C LYS A 15 -3.09 -0.81 -4.52
N VAL A 16 -4.14 -1.64 -4.58
CA VAL A 16 -4.74 -2.09 -5.83
C VAL A 16 -5.45 -0.95 -6.54
N LEU A 17 -6.24 -0.15 -5.81
CA LEU A 17 -6.95 1.00 -6.39
C LEU A 17 -5.97 2.05 -6.94
N TRP A 18 -4.87 2.30 -6.25
CA TRP A 18 -3.83 3.20 -6.75
C TRP A 18 -3.18 2.67 -8.02
N ALA A 19 -2.79 1.38 -8.06
CA ALA A 19 -2.26 0.75 -9.27
C ALA A 19 -3.25 0.86 -10.45
N ILE A 20 -4.52 0.57 -10.21
CA ILE A 20 -5.59 0.70 -11.20
C ILE A 20 -5.71 2.13 -11.74
N GLY A 21 -5.66 3.12 -10.84
CA GLY A 21 -5.68 4.54 -11.22
C GLY A 21 -4.48 4.95 -12.05
N GLU A 22 -3.26 4.49 -11.71
CA GLU A 22 -2.04 4.76 -12.50
C GLU A 22 -2.10 4.13 -13.91
N LEU A 23 -2.80 3.01 -14.04
CA LEU A 23 -2.96 2.28 -15.30
C LEU A 23 -4.20 2.69 -16.10
N GLY A 24 -5.07 3.53 -15.53
CA GLY A 24 -6.32 3.95 -16.18
C GLY A 24 -7.32 2.82 -16.42
N ILE A 25 -7.33 1.77 -15.57
CA ILE A 25 -8.17 0.59 -15.76
C ILE A 25 -9.57 0.83 -15.22
N ALA A 26 -10.59 0.61 -16.06
CA ALA A 26 -12.00 0.62 -15.63
C ALA A 26 -12.29 -0.57 -14.71
N HIS A 27 -12.91 -0.31 -13.56
CA HIS A 27 -13.18 -1.34 -12.56
C HIS A 27 -14.46 -1.04 -11.77
N GLU A 28 -15.00 -2.08 -11.17
CA GLU A 28 -16.06 -2.01 -10.15
C GLU A 28 -15.44 -2.38 -8.80
N ARG A 29 -15.70 -1.60 -7.75
CA ARG A 29 -15.33 -1.95 -6.39
C ARG A 29 -16.53 -2.41 -5.60
N ILE A 30 -16.41 -3.58 -4.96
CA ILE A 30 -17.47 -4.19 -4.15
C ILE A 30 -17.04 -4.17 -2.68
N ASP A 31 -17.86 -3.57 -1.82
CA ASP A 31 -17.56 -3.43 -0.40
C ASP A 31 -17.63 -4.76 0.34
N VAL A 32 -16.48 -5.18 0.89
CA VAL A 32 -16.30 -6.38 1.72
C VAL A 32 -15.29 -6.09 2.82
N GLY A 33 -15.48 -6.70 3.98
CA GLY A 33 -14.58 -6.63 5.15
C GLY A 33 -14.79 -5.38 6.00
N GLY A 34 -14.28 -5.42 7.24
CA GLY A 34 -14.51 -4.38 8.24
C GLY A 34 -15.99 -4.25 8.59
N SER A 35 -16.52 -3.03 8.55
CA SER A 35 -17.94 -2.75 8.85
C SER A 35 -18.94 -3.35 7.84
N PHE A 36 -18.49 -3.69 6.64
CA PHE A 36 -19.33 -4.31 5.62
C PHE A 36 -19.48 -5.84 5.82
N GLY A 37 -18.64 -6.47 6.64
CA GLY A 37 -18.66 -7.93 6.83
C GLY A 37 -18.41 -8.69 5.53
N LYS A 38 -19.13 -9.78 5.31
CA LYS A 38 -19.15 -10.66 4.13
C LYS A 38 -17.86 -11.43 3.84
N ASN A 39 -16.73 -11.03 4.40
CA ASN A 39 -15.42 -11.65 4.13
C ASN A 39 -15.29 -13.08 4.71
N ASN A 40 -16.17 -13.47 5.64
CA ASN A 40 -16.24 -14.82 6.21
C ASN A 40 -17.41 -15.66 5.65
N GLU A 41 -18.17 -15.12 4.70
CA GLU A 41 -19.24 -15.86 4.05
C GLU A 41 -18.70 -16.87 3.06
N PRO A 42 -19.33 -18.04 2.88
CA PRO A 42 -18.87 -19.10 1.98
C PRO A 42 -18.59 -18.60 0.56
N GLU A 43 -19.42 -17.69 0.06
CA GLU A 43 -19.28 -17.11 -1.26
C GLU A 43 -17.97 -16.33 -1.42
N TYR A 44 -17.58 -15.54 -0.42
CA TYR A 44 -16.31 -14.82 -0.45
C TYR A 44 -15.12 -15.73 -0.18
N LEU A 45 -15.24 -16.68 0.74
CA LEU A 45 -14.19 -17.65 1.06
C LEU A 45 -13.85 -18.55 -0.13
N ALA A 46 -14.81 -18.82 -1.02
CA ALA A 46 -14.55 -19.50 -2.30
C ALA A 46 -13.63 -18.68 -3.24
N ARG A 47 -13.60 -17.35 -3.11
CA ARG A 47 -12.70 -16.45 -3.86
C ARG A 47 -11.36 -16.26 -3.15
N ASN A 48 -11.39 -16.09 -1.83
CA ASN A 48 -10.20 -15.88 -1.01
C ASN A 48 -10.33 -16.65 0.31
N PRO A 49 -9.68 -17.82 0.41
CA PRO A 49 -9.82 -18.69 1.58
C PRO A 49 -9.30 -18.08 2.88
N ASN A 50 -8.52 -16.98 2.80
CA ASN A 50 -8.03 -16.27 3.99
C ASN A 50 -9.10 -15.34 4.62
N GLY A 51 -10.22 -15.08 3.95
CA GLY A 51 -11.21 -14.11 4.42
C GLY A 51 -10.68 -12.68 4.52
N LEU A 52 -9.64 -12.34 3.76
CA LEU A 52 -8.98 -11.03 3.75
C LEU A 52 -9.29 -10.25 2.45
N VAL A 53 -9.04 -8.95 2.50
CA VAL A 53 -9.21 -8.06 1.33
C VAL A 53 -7.85 -7.41 0.98
N PRO A 54 -7.59 -7.14 -0.31
CA PRO A 54 -8.46 -7.26 -1.49
C PRO A 54 -8.51 -8.66 -2.09
N THR A 55 -9.52 -8.87 -2.94
CA THR A 55 -9.55 -9.90 -3.97
C THR A 55 -9.87 -9.26 -5.31
N LEU A 56 -9.10 -9.60 -6.35
CA LEU A 56 -9.35 -9.21 -7.74
C LEU A 56 -10.11 -10.34 -8.43
N GLU A 57 -11.09 -10.00 -9.27
CA GLU A 57 -11.82 -10.93 -10.13
C GLU A 57 -11.91 -10.34 -11.54
N GLU A 58 -11.48 -11.10 -12.56
CA GLU A 58 -11.60 -10.73 -13.98
C GLU A 58 -12.91 -11.25 -14.58
N GLU A 59 -13.26 -10.79 -15.78
CA GLU A 59 -14.51 -11.17 -16.47
C GLU A 59 -14.56 -12.66 -16.84
N ASP A 60 -13.41 -13.25 -17.09
CA ASP A 60 -13.28 -14.69 -17.41
C ASP A 60 -13.32 -15.59 -16.18
N GLY A 61 -13.49 -15.01 -14.98
CA GLY A 61 -13.53 -15.73 -13.71
C GLY A 61 -12.16 -15.95 -13.06
N PHE A 62 -11.06 -15.40 -13.61
CA PHE A 62 -9.77 -15.44 -12.94
C PHE A 62 -9.81 -14.65 -11.64
N ILE A 63 -9.37 -15.27 -10.55
CA ILE A 63 -9.37 -14.70 -9.21
C ILE A 63 -7.94 -14.63 -8.67
N LEU A 64 -7.59 -13.49 -8.08
CA LEU A 64 -6.28 -13.27 -7.48
C LEU A 64 -6.40 -12.50 -6.15
N TRP A 65 -5.67 -12.96 -5.15
CA TRP A 65 -5.55 -12.30 -3.85
C TRP A 65 -4.07 -12.05 -3.50
N GLU A 66 -3.75 -11.46 -2.33
CA GLU A 66 -2.50 -10.81 -1.97
C GLU A 66 -2.29 -9.48 -2.71
N SER A 67 -2.46 -8.38 -2.00
CA SER A 67 -2.47 -7.04 -2.58
C SER A 67 -1.22 -6.70 -3.40
N ASN A 68 -0.02 -7.10 -2.92
CA ASN A 68 1.22 -6.87 -3.66
C ASN A 68 1.32 -7.76 -4.91
N THR A 69 0.79 -8.98 -4.86
CA THR A 69 0.69 -9.86 -6.03
C THR A 69 -0.27 -9.30 -7.07
N VAL A 70 -1.42 -8.79 -6.62
CA VAL A 70 -2.38 -8.11 -7.50
C VAL A 70 -1.76 -6.90 -8.19
N VAL A 71 -1.01 -6.06 -7.45
CA VAL A 71 -0.29 -4.91 -8.05
C VAL A 71 0.74 -5.37 -9.08
N ARG A 72 1.54 -6.41 -8.79
CA ARG A 72 2.50 -6.97 -9.76
C ARG A 72 1.80 -7.49 -11.01
N TYR A 73 0.70 -8.22 -10.85
CA TYR A 73 -0.09 -8.76 -11.95
C TYR A 73 -0.63 -7.66 -12.86
N LEU A 74 -1.27 -6.64 -12.28
CA LEU A 74 -1.80 -5.51 -13.04
C LEU A 74 -0.69 -4.72 -13.75
N ALA A 75 0.45 -4.50 -13.08
CA ALA A 75 1.61 -3.86 -13.67
C ALA A 75 2.17 -4.64 -14.86
N ALA A 76 2.29 -5.96 -14.74
CA ALA A 76 2.76 -6.82 -15.82
C ALA A 76 1.78 -6.88 -17.00
N LYS A 77 0.48 -6.96 -16.71
CA LYS A 77 -0.56 -7.09 -17.75
C LYS A 77 -0.81 -5.80 -18.52
N HIS A 78 -0.74 -4.65 -17.85
CA HIS A 78 -1.20 -3.36 -18.39
C HIS A 78 -0.15 -2.25 -18.36
N GLY A 79 0.97 -2.41 -17.67
CA GLY A 79 1.94 -1.36 -17.38
C GLY A 79 3.39 -1.70 -17.67
N THR A 80 3.66 -2.65 -18.58
CA THR A 80 5.04 -2.98 -19.00
C THR A 80 5.74 -1.76 -19.60
N GLY A 81 6.91 -1.42 -19.08
CA GLY A 81 7.68 -0.25 -19.48
C GLY A 81 7.27 1.05 -18.76
N THR A 82 6.21 1.00 -17.93
CA THR A 82 5.75 2.11 -17.08
C THR A 82 5.70 1.67 -15.62
N LEU A 83 4.58 1.23 -15.11
CA LEU A 83 4.42 0.77 -13.73
C LEU A 83 5.26 -0.51 -13.45
N GLU A 84 5.35 -1.44 -14.41
CA GLU A 84 6.33 -2.51 -14.38
C GLU A 84 7.58 -2.09 -15.17
N PRO A 85 8.76 -1.94 -14.54
CA PRO A 85 9.99 -1.65 -15.25
C PRO A 85 10.33 -2.74 -16.28
N SER A 86 10.68 -2.36 -17.51
CA SER A 86 11.08 -3.29 -18.57
C SER A 86 12.45 -3.92 -18.31
N ASP A 87 13.37 -3.18 -17.65
CA ASP A 87 14.66 -3.74 -17.23
C ASP A 87 14.46 -4.72 -16.07
N LEU A 88 14.96 -5.95 -16.25
CA LEU A 88 14.80 -7.04 -15.29
C LEU A 88 15.39 -6.70 -13.90
N ARG A 89 16.53 -5.99 -13.85
CA ARG A 89 17.16 -5.62 -12.57
C ARG A 89 16.34 -4.57 -11.83
N THR A 90 15.84 -3.57 -12.53
CA THR A 90 14.97 -2.53 -11.96
C THR A 90 13.65 -3.13 -11.49
N ARG A 91 13.05 -4.04 -12.28
CA ARG A 91 11.86 -4.79 -11.88
C ARG A 91 12.09 -5.63 -10.62
N ALA A 92 13.23 -6.31 -10.53
CA ALA A 92 13.60 -7.08 -9.34
C ALA A 92 13.77 -6.17 -8.10
N ARG A 93 14.39 -4.99 -8.25
CA ARG A 93 14.48 -4.00 -7.17
C ARG A 93 13.09 -3.49 -6.75
N ALA A 94 12.21 -3.16 -7.69
CA ALA A 94 10.84 -2.77 -7.39
C ALA A 94 10.11 -3.85 -6.59
N SER A 95 10.23 -5.12 -7.02
CA SER A 95 9.65 -6.26 -6.32
C SER A 95 10.22 -6.43 -4.92
N SER A 96 11.54 -6.26 -4.71
CA SER A 96 12.13 -6.39 -3.37
C SER A 96 11.63 -5.30 -2.41
N TRP A 97 11.36 -4.08 -2.88
CA TRP A 97 10.74 -3.03 -2.05
C TRP A 97 9.29 -3.35 -1.69
N MET A 98 8.54 -4.03 -2.57
CA MET A 98 7.20 -4.52 -2.25
C MET A 98 7.24 -5.59 -1.14
N ASP A 99 8.20 -6.52 -1.21
CA ASP A 99 8.37 -7.57 -0.20
C ASP A 99 8.92 -6.99 1.12
N TRP A 100 9.85 -6.02 1.06
CA TRP A 100 10.33 -5.27 2.21
C TRP A 100 9.19 -4.52 2.93
N GLN A 101 8.24 -3.98 2.17
CA GLN A 101 7.05 -3.36 2.76
C GLN A 101 6.24 -4.37 3.59
N LEU A 102 6.08 -5.62 3.12
CA LEU A 102 5.35 -6.66 3.85
C LEU A 102 6.13 -7.17 5.06
N SER A 103 7.42 -7.42 4.90
CA SER A 103 8.23 -8.09 5.92
C SER A 103 8.77 -7.14 7.00
N VAL A 104 8.98 -5.87 6.68
CA VAL A 104 9.62 -4.88 7.57
C VAL A 104 8.65 -3.77 7.96
N CYS A 105 8.08 -3.06 6.97
CA CYS A 105 7.28 -1.87 7.26
C CYS A 105 5.91 -2.19 7.84
N ALA A 106 5.21 -3.19 7.30
CA ALA A 106 3.86 -3.52 7.74
C ALA A 106 3.81 -3.96 9.21
N PRO A 107 4.69 -4.86 9.68
CA PRO A 107 4.76 -5.19 11.11
C PRO A 107 5.12 -3.98 11.98
N ALA A 108 6.08 -3.15 11.53
CA ALA A 108 6.52 -1.98 12.30
C ALA A 108 5.41 -0.95 12.52
N ILE A 109 4.71 -0.57 11.44
CA ILE A 109 3.65 0.45 11.52
C ILE A 109 2.34 -0.07 12.13
N HIS A 110 2.14 -1.38 12.15
CA HIS A 110 0.91 -1.99 12.67
C HIS A 110 0.64 -1.56 14.11
N GLY A 111 1.61 -1.73 15.01
CA GLY A 111 1.46 -1.35 16.41
C GLY A 111 1.20 0.14 16.60
N LEU A 112 1.86 0.99 15.81
CA LEU A 112 1.65 2.43 15.83
C LEU A 112 0.24 2.82 15.36
N PHE A 113 -0.21 2.25 14.23
CA PHE A 113 -1.53 2.53 13.68
C PHE A 113 -2.66 2.02 14.59
N TRP A 114 -2.58 0.78 15.05
CA TRP A 114 -3.59 0.22 15.95
C TRP A 114 -3.63 0.97 17.28
N GLY A 115 -2.47 1.23 17.87
CA GLY A 115 -2.38 1.93 19.14
C GLY A 115 -2.94 3.35 19.11
N LEU A 116 -2.71 4.10 18.04
CA LEU A 116 -3.14 5.51 17.95
C LEU A 116 -4.54 5.69 17.35
N ILE A 117 -4.95 4.83 16.40
CA ILE A 117 -6.18 5.03 15.61
C ILE A 117 -7.29 4.07 16.03
N ARG A 118 -6.95 2.79 16.32
CA ARG A 118 -7.95 1.75 16.59
C ARG A 118 -8.20 1.51 18.08
N THR A 119 -7.26 1.91 18.92
CA THR A 119 -7.37 1.72 20.37
C THR A 119 -7.88 3.00 21.02
N PRO A 120 -8.98 2.95 21.79
CA PRO A 120 -9.45 4.09 22.59
C PRO A 120 -8.35 4.64 23.49
N PRO A 121 -8.27 5.97 23.71
CA PRO A 121 -7.17 6.62 24.43
C PRO A 121 -6.86 6.00 25.79
N GLU A 122 -7.90 5.64 26.55
CA GLU A 122 -7.79 5.07 27.89
C GLU A 122 -7.28 3.61 27.93
N LYS A 123 -7.21 2.94 26.76
CA LYS A 123 -6.73 1.56 26.64
C LYS A 123 -5.38 1.46 25.92
N ARG A 124 -4.74 2.59 25.63
CA ARG A 124 -3.48 2.63 24.89
C ARG A 124 -2.31 2.14 25.71
N ASP A 125 -1.55 1.21 25.19
CA ASP A 125 -0.23 0.85 25.68
C ASP A 125 0.82 1.81 25.07
N HIS A 126 1.16 2.84 25.82
CA HIS A 126 2.09 3.88 25.37
C HIS A 126 3.51 3.33 25.15
N ALA A 127 3.95 2.33 25.89
CA ALA A 127 5.27 1.70 25.71
C ALA A 127 5.32 0.93 24.39
N HIS A 128 4.28 0.16 24.09
CA HIS A 128 4.16 -0.55 22.82
C HIS A 128 4.07 0.39 21.60
N ILE A 129 3.30 1.49 21.74
CA ILE A 129 3.19 2.53 20.70
C ILE A 129 4.54 3.16 20.43
N GLU A 130 5.31 3.50 21.46
CA GLU A 130 6.62 4.13 21.32
C GLU A 130 7.65 3.18 20.69
N GLU A 131 7.63 1.92 21.05
CA GLU A 131 8.47 0.90 20.42
C GLU A 131 8.12 0.73 18.93
N ALA A 132 6.84 0.69 18.58
CA ALA A 132 6.38 0.65 17.19
C ALA A 132 6.77 1.92 16.42
N ARG A 133 6.73 3.10 17.07
CA ARG A 133 7.21 4.38 16.51
C ARG A 133 8.68 4.28 16.14
N LYS A 134 9.53 3.82 17.05
CA LYS A 134 10.98 3.66 16.82
C LYS A 134 11.26 2.71 15.65
N LYS A 135 10.59 1.55 15.60
CA LYS A 135 10.74 0.58 14.51
C LYS A 135 10.30 1.17 13.17
N THR A 136 9.17 1.89 13.16
CA THR A 136 8.67 2.52 11.92
C THR A 136 9.62 3.63 11.45
N THR A 137 10.11 4.46 12.37
CA THR A 137 11.09 5.53 12.04
C THR A 137 12.38 4.94 11.49
N ALA A 138 12.89 3.85 12.08
CA ALA A 138 14.07 3.15 11.56
C ALA A 138 13.86 2.64 10.13
N ALA A 139 12.69 2.07 9.83
CA ALA A 139 12.34 1.67 8.46
C ALA A 139 12.28 2.88 7.51
N MET A 140 11.69 4.01 7.93
CA MET A 140 11.64 5.23 7.11
C MET A 140 13.03 5.84 6.90
N THR A 141 13.96 5.69 7.85
CA THR A 141 15.36 6.11 7.67
C THR A 141 16.08 5.29 6.59
N ILE A 142 15.82 3.98 6.53
CA ILE A 142 16.34 3.11 5.44
C ILE A 142 15.78 3.58 4.09
N LEU A 143 14.49 3.85 4.02
CA LEU A 143 13.84 4.36 2.82
C LEU A 143 14.40 5.74 2.40
N ASN A 144 14.57 6.66 3.35
CA ASN A 144 15.18 7.98 3.11
C ASN A 144 16.57 7.86 2.51
N ALA A 145 17.39 6.95 3.03
CA ALA A 145 18.74 6.70 2.50
C ALA A 145 18.73 6.15 1.06
N GLN A 146 17.76 5.28 0.72
CA GLN A 146 17.58 4.82 -0.65
C GLN A 146 17.14 5.94 -1.59
N LEU A 147 16.18 6.76 -1.17
CA LEU A 147 15.69 7.89 -1.95
C LEU A 147 16.69 9.04 -2.11
N GLY A 148 17.77 9.02 -1.37
CA GLY A 148 18.96 9.85 -1.60
C GLY A 148 19.83 9.38 -2.78
N LYS A 149 19.64 8.13 -3.24
CA LYS A 149 20.42 7.55 -4.36
C LYS A 149 19.66 7.61 -5.68
N THR A 150 18.31 7.54 -5.63
CA THR A 150 17.43 7.50 -6.80
C THR A 150 16.17 8.30 -6.54
N ALA A 151 15.51 8.75 -7.60
CA ALA A 151 14.28 9.53 -7.49
C ALA A 151 13.11 8.74 -6.89
N PHE A 152 13.06 7.43 -7.14
CA PHE A 152 12.04 6.48 -6.66
C PHE A 152 12.71 5.24 -6.07
N VAL A 153 11.95 4.36 -5.44
CA VAL A 153 12.53 3.23 -4.67
C VAL A 153 13.40 2.29 -5.52
N ALA A 154 13.05 2.07 -6.78
CA ALA A 154 13.74 1.12 -7.67
C ALA A 154 14.69 1.79 -8.69
N GLY A 155 14.62 3.11 -8.87
CA GLY A 155 15.36 3.86 -9.87
C GLY A 155 14.83 5.28 -10.06
N ASN A 156 14.92 5.79 -11.30
CA ASN A 156 14.57 7.18 -11.60
C ASN A 156 13.15 7.37 -12.15
N ALA A 157 12.35 6.30 -12.22
CA ALA A 157 10.94 6.33 -12.62
C ALA A 157 10.06 5.70 -11.54
N PHE A 158 8.86 6.23 -11.40
CA PHE A 158 7.82 5.64 -10.55
C PHE A 158 7.48 4.23 -11.02
N SER A 159 7.31 3.30 -10.09
CA SER A 159 7.08 1.89 -10.39
C SER A 159 6.14 1.23 -9.38
N MET A 160 5.76 -0.02 -9.66
CA MET A 160 4.97 -0.85 -8.73
C MET A 160 5.57 -0.91 -7.32
N GLY A 161 6.90 -0.76 -7.20
CA GLY A 161 7.60 -0.75 -5.90
C GLY A 161 7.24 0.43 -5.02
N ASP A 162 6.93 1.58 -5.62
CA ASP A 162 6.60 2.81 -4.89
C ASP A 162 5.19 2.76 -4.26
N ILE A 163 4.28 1.98 -4.82
CA ILE A 163 2.88 1.93 -4.38
C ILE A 163 2.73 1.45 -2.93
N PRO A 164 3.15 0.23 -2.56
CA PRO A 164 2.96 -0.25 -1.20
C PRO A 164 3.81 0.51 -0.18
N VAL A 165 5.02 0.92 -0.56
CA VAL A 165 5.91 1.70 0.30
C VAL A 165 5.36 3.12 0.50
N GLY A 166 4.81 3.72 -0.54
CA GLY A 166 4.16 5.05 -0.49
C GLY A 166 2.96 5.09 0.45
N LEU A 167 2.17 4.03 0.50
CA LEU A 167 1.06 3.94 1.45
C LEU A 167 1.52 3.77 2.90
N ILE A 168 2.68 3.16 3.14
CA ILE A 168 3.29 3.17 4.47
C ILE A 168 3.77 4.59 4.83
N ALA A 169 4.43 5.28 3.90
CA ALA A 169 4.85 6.68 4.11
C ALA A 169 3.63 7.59 4.37
N TYR A 170 2.53 7.41 3.64
CA TYR A 170 1.26 8.11 3.90
C TYR A 170 0.75 7.89 5.33
N ARG A 171 0.74 6.64 5.81
CA ARG A 171 0.37 6.36 7.20
C ARG A 171 1.37 6.96 8.19
N TYR A 172 2.64 6.84 7.90
CA TYR A 172 3.69 7.40 8.77
C TYR A 172 3.55 8.92 8.89
N ARG A 173 3.27 9.64 7.79
CA ARG A 173 3.04 11.10 7.79
C ARG A 173 1.90 11.51 8.70
N ARG A 174 0.83 10.72 8.72
CA ARG A 174 -0.36 10.97 9.55
C ARG A 174 -0.13 10.68 11.04
N LEU A 175 0.76 9.74 11.36
CA LEU A 175 1.00 9.25 12.73
C LEU A 175 2.23 9.91 13.37
N VAL A 176 3.18 10.37 12.57
CA VAL A 176 4.44 11.01 13.00
C VAL A 176 4.65 12.24 12.13
N PRO A 177 4.13 13.41 12.53
CA PRO A 177 4.19 14.62 11.69
C PRO A 177 5.60 15.19 11.50
N ASP A 178 6.49 14.99 12.47
CA ASP A 178 7.89 15.46 12.38
C ASP A 178 8.74 14.51 11.55
N TRP A 179 9.17 15.00 10.39
CA TRP A 179 10.05 14.32 9.46
C TRP A 179 11.42 15.00 9.33
N SER A 180 11.84 15.72 10.37
CA SER A 180 13.16 16.35 10.41
C SER A 180 14.27 15.34 10.12
N GLY A 181 15.18 15.67 9.18
CA GLY A 181 16.23 14.77 8.72
C GLY A 181 15.81 13.68 7.74
N LEU A 182 14.57 13.67 7.28
CA LEU A 182 14.06 12.75 6.26
C LEU A 182 13.75 13.47 4.93
N ASP A 183 14.65 14.33 4.48
CA ASP A 183 14.43 15.26 3.34
C ASP A 183 14.15 14.52 2.03
N ASN A 184 14.83 13.40 1.76
CA ASN A 184 14.63 12.61 0.55
C ASN A 184 13.27 11.89 0.58
N LEU A 185 12.87 11.39 1.75
CA LEU A 185 11.56 10.80 1.97
C LEU A 185 10.47 11.86 1.77
N THR A 186 10.63 13.05 2.32
CA THR A 186 9.71 14.18 2.18
C THR A 186 9.54 14.56 0.72
N ARG A 187 10.63 14.82 0.02
CA ARG A 187 10.63 15.14 -1.43
C ARG A 187 9.87 14.10 -2.26
N TRP A 188 10.17 12.82 -2.03
CA TRP A 188 9.52 11.74 -2.77
C TRP A 188 8.04 11.64 -2.44
N TYR A 189 7.68 11.69 -1.16
CA TYR A 189 6.30 11.60 -0.70
C TYR A 189 5.44 12.77 -1.21
N ASP A 190 5.95 13.99 -1.17
CA ASP A 190 5.26 15.17 -1.73
C ASP A 190 4.98 15.00 -3.23
N GLY A 191 5.91 14.38 -3.96
CA GLY A 191 5.72 14.01 -5.36
C GLY A 191 4.62 12.94 -5.56
N LEU A 192 4.51 11.97 -4.65
CA LEU A 192 3.44 10.97 -4.70
C LEU A 192 2.06 11.59 -4.48
N GLU A 193 1.93 12.53 -3.55
CA GLU A 193 0.67 13.23 -3.27
C GLU A 193 0.18 14.06 -4.48
N GLN A 194 1.07 14.46 -5.39
CA GLN A 194 0.67 15.18 -6.60
C GLN A 194 0.13 14.27 -7.71
N ARG A 195 0.33 12.95 -7.62
CA ARG A 195 -0.15 12.01 -8.65
C ARG A 195 -1.67 11.98 -8.71
N PRO A 196 -2.28 12.06 -9.91
CA PRO A 196 -3.74 12.06 -10.05
C PRO A 196 -4.41 10.84 -9.40
N ALA A 197 -3.84 9.65 -9.59
CA ALA A 197 -4.37 8.41 -9.00
C ALA A 197 -4.30 8.41 -7.47
N PHE A 198 -3.24 8.97 -6.87
CA PHE A 198 -3.12 9.12 -5.42
C PHE A 198 -4.20 10.08 -4.87
N LYS A 199 -4.38 11.23 -5.53
CA LYS A 199 -5.42 12.20 -5.19
C LYS A 199 -6.83 11.63 -5.30
N GLN A 200 -7.07 10.78 -6.28
CA GLN A 200 -8.37 10.17 -6.51
C GLN A 200 -8.69 9.04 -5.53
N HIS A 201 -7.74 8.15 -5.25
CA HIS A 201 -8.00 6.88 -4.56
C HIS A 201 -7.53 6.84 -3.11
N ILE A 202 -6.62 7.74 -2.69
CA ILE A 202 -6.00 7.70 -1.36
C ILE A 202 -6.43 8.88 -0.50
N LEU A 203 -6.21 10.12 -0.97
CA LEU A 203 -6.44 11.31 -0.14
C LEU A 203 -7.89 11.49 0.33
N PRO A 204 -8.95 11.18 -0.46
CA PRO A 204 -10.33 11.36 -0.03
C PRO A 204 -10.81 10.29 0.97
N VAL A 205 -10.04 9.21 1.15
CA VAL A 205 -10.45 8.09 2.00
C VAL A 205 -10.22 8.41 3.47
N PRO A 206 -11.20 8.19 4.35
CA PRO A 206 -11.02 8.39 5.79
C PRO A 206 -9.85 7.58 6.34
N PHE A 207 -9.05 8.25 7.18
CA PHE A 207 -7.92 7.63 7.87
C PHE A 207 -8.41 6.98 9.17
N VAL A 208 -8.91 5.75 9.07
CA VAL A 208 -9.57 5.01 10.17
C VAL A 208 -9.00 3.62 10.37
#